data_f596f929b9a89afa0b1e100aa51d65e1
#
_entry.id   f596f929b9a89afa0b1e100aa51d65e1
#
_cell.length_a   1.000
_cell.length_b   1.000
_cell.length_c   1.000
_cell.angle_alpha   90.00
_cell.angle_beta   90.00
_cell.angle_gamma   90.00
#
_symmetry.space_group_name_H-M   'P 1'
#
loop_
_entity.id
_entity.type
_entity.pdbx_description
1 polymer ?
#
loop_
_entity_poly.entity_id
_entity_poly.type
_entity_poly.pdbx_seq_one_letter_code
_entity_poly.pdbx_strand_id
1 'polypeptide(L)'
;MKKSLFFFTAILIAVLSISNKAVAQQYKLKQSTSMMGMKTESTIYVKGMRKRTESTAMMGMPAPPITIEQCDLQRTIKINNKKKIYFIEPFAKEDVIEEDVKTAPVKTKPVTQPKTTPEKGGVIHMWYNITDTGERKKMNGFTARHVWTPQKIKSTPEACTMKDNIVIKTDGWYIDLPQFNCPIRYTPTTTASPTEKQQPDCKDRYVTHRSGKGKLGFPLTETRTIIMGDGTSKTTEFATSLETLEFSTEKLDSMLFEIPLGYTQTMNENDLQDKFDMSEMMNQYKKQNTDNGKTNTIPADQKMPGTIRIGVYEPKGGDGQLQTPLLQQHLATSLKNGTIDAIAVSSEEDARKYNCDYTLATDFVKIKSGSKVGGLLKAIKNTDPNAASSFNIEATLTLIKLADGSVRLQPNVTGKYDGKADDAASKALDDGSLLILNGLK
;
A
#
# COMPACT_ATOMS: atom_id res chain seq x y z
N MET A 1 -12.64 15.85 70.61
CA MET A 1 -12.77 16.44 69.25
C MET A 1 -11.45 16.76 68.52
N LYS A 2 -10.33 17.02 69.17
CA LYS A 2 -9.04 17.32 68.47
C LYS A 2 -8.35 16.13 67.79
N LYS A 3 -8.58 14.88 68.21
CA LYS A 3 -7.97 13.68 67.63
C LYS A 3 -8.63 13.24 66.29
N SER A 4 -9.90 13.55 66.10
CA SER A 4 -10.61 13.21 64.87
C SER A 4 -10.23 14.10 63.66
N LEU A 5 -9.84 15.36 63.95
CA LEU A 5 -9.44 16.29 62.89
C LEU A 5 -8.09 15.94 62.28
N PHE A 6 -7.16 15.37 63.08
CA PHE A 6 -5.83 14.95 62.61
C PHE A 6 -5.91 13.72 61.69
N PHE A 7 -6.86 12.83 61.94
CA PHE A 7 -7.07 11.64 61.05
C PHE A 7 -7.62 12.01 59.70
N PHE A 8 -8.53 12.98 59.62
CA PHE A 8 -9.08 13.47 58.37
C PHE A 8 -8.07 14.21 57.51
N THR A 9 -7.19 15.00 58.08
CA THR A 9 -6.12 15.70 57.36
C THR A 9 -5.05 14.75 56.86
N ALA A 10 -4.69 13.70 57.62
CA ALA A 10 -3.72 12.68 57.18
C ALA A 10 -4.26 11.85 55.98
N ILE A 11 -5.56 11.51 55.93
CA ILE A 11 -6.20 10.79 54.81
C ILE A 11 -6.27 11.70 53.57
N LEU A 12 -6.57 12.99 53.73
CA LEU A 12 -6.62 13.93 52.60
C LEU A 12 -5.24 14.14 51.96
N ILE A 13 -4.15 14.16 52.72
CA ILE A 13 -2.77 14.26 52.22
C ILE A 13 -2.34 12.96 51.54
N ALA A 14 -2.75 11.81 52.05
CA ALA A 14 -2.45 10.50 51.41
C ALA A 14 -3.16 10.33 50.06
N VAL A 15 -4.38 10.86 49.91
CA VAL A 15 -5.11 10.83 48.63
C VAL A 15 -4.51 11.76 47.56
N LEU A 16 -3.93 12.90 47.99
CA LEU A 16 -3.25 13.84 47.10
C LEU A 16 -1.87 13.35 46.60
N SER A 17 -1.25 12.42 47.30
CA SER A 17 0.06 11.87 46.89
C SER A 17 -0.03 10.72 45.87
N ILE A 18 -1.22 10.23 45.54
CA ILE A 18 -1.45 9.22 44.49
C ILE A 18 -1.79 9.91 43.14
N SER A 19 -1.31 11.12 42.92
CA SER A 19 -1.25 11.65 41.57
C SER A 19 -0.19 10.84 40.81
N ASN A 20 -0.57 9.65 40.36
CA ASN A 20 0.17 8.95 39.34
C ASN A 20 0.37 9.97 38.19
N LYS A 21 1.60 10.47 38.07
CA LYS A 21 2.00 11.15 36.85
C LYS A 21 1.70 10.16 35.77
N ALA A 22 0.58 10.32 35.10
CA ALA A 22 0.28 9.60 33.88
C ALA A 22 1.39 9.99 32.90
N VAL A 23 2.50 9.26 32.95
CA VAL A 23 3.55 9.39 31.94
C VAL A 23 2.86 9.10 30.63
N ALA A 24 2.73 10.13 29.81
CA ALA A 24 2.15 9.99 28.49
C ALA A 24 2.85 8.82 27.81
N GLN A 25 2.12 7.72 27.60
CA GLN A 25 2.69 6.55 26.96
C GLN A 25 3.15 6.96 25.56
N GLN A 26 4.35 6.58 25.23
CA GLN A 26 4.99 6.91 23.97
C GLN A 26 5.33 5.59 23.29
N TYR A 27 5.07 5.54 21.99
CA TYR A 27 5.16 4.29 21.25
C TYR A 27 6.04 4.43 20.03
N LYS A 28 6.82 3.39 19.75
CA LYS A 28 7.53 3.20 18.50
C LYS A 28 7.10 1.88 17.89
N LEU A 29 6.72 1.92 16.65
CA LEU A 29 6.25 0.78 15.90
C LEU A 29 7.02 0.66 14.59
N LYS A 30 7.22 -0.57 14.16
CA LYS A 30 7.66 -0.89 12.80
C LYS A 30 6.53 -1.64 12.10
N GLN A 31 6.08 -1.11 10.97
CA GLN A 31 5.02 -1.70 10.18
C GLN A 31 5.54 -2.05 8.78
N SER A 32 5.06 -3.15 8.24
CA SER A 32 5.26 -3.53 6.84
C SER A 32 3.94 -3.40 6.10
N THR A 33 3.96 -2.70 4.98
CA THR A 33 2.85 -2.65 4.03
C THR A 33 3.25 -3.40 2.77
N SER A 34 2.38 -4.29 2.32
CA SER A 34 2.59 -5.03 1.06
C SER A 34 1.49 -4.67 0.08
N MET A 35 1.87 -4.38 -1.16
CA MET A 35 0.97 -4.13 -2.28
C MET A 35 1.55 -4.78 -3.53
N MET A 36 0.78 -5.64 -4.20
CA MET A 36 1.23 -6.35 -5.41
C MET A 36 2.59 -7.06 -5.25
N GLY A 37 2.84 -7.67 -4.08
CA GLY A 37 4.11 -8.34 -3.77
C GLY A 37 5.27 -7.43 -3.36
N MET A 38 5.13 -6.12 -3.54
CA MET A 38 6.13 -5.14 -3.09
C MET A 38 5.91 -4.80 -1.61
N LYS A 39 6.99 -4.80 -0.83
CA LYS A 39 6.95 -4.47 0.60
C LYS A 39 7.64 -3.15 0.88
N THR A 40 7.00 -2.34 1.71
CA THR A 40 7.55 -1.09 2.26
C THR A 40 7.49 -1.15 3.76
N GLU A 41 8.58 -0.81 4.43
CA GLU A 41 8.61 -0.72 5.88
C GLU A 41 8.48 0.74 6.31
N SER A 42 7.77 0.95 7.42
CA SER A 42 7.60 2.27 8.02
C SER A 42 7.88 2.19 9.51
N THR A 43 8.61 3.18 10.02
CA THR A 43 8.77 3.39 11.45
C THR A 43 7.81 4.50 11.89
N ILE A 44 7.00 4.20 12.89
CA ILE A 44 5.97 5.10 13.40
C ILE A 44 6.29 5.44 14.86
N TYR A 45 6.29 6.71 15.15
CA TYR A 45 6.46 7.25 16.52
C TYR A 45 5.17 7.94 16.93
N VAL A 46 4.67 7.66 18.14
CA VAL A 46 3.46 8.28 18.69
C VAL A 46 3.74 8.82 20.07
N LYS A 47 3.43 10.11 20.28
CA LYS A 47 3.57 10.81 21.55
C LYS A 47 2.38 11.76 21.77
N GLY A 48 1.50 11.40 22.70
CA GLY A 48 0.26 12.16 22.92
C GLY A 48 -0.57 12.27 21.64
N MET A 49 -0.91 13.48 21.24
CA MET A 49 -1.70 13.80 20.05
C MET A 49 -0.88 13.88 18.76
N ARG A 50 0.35 13.38 18.73
CA ARG A 50 1.26 13.53 17.60
C ARG A 50 1.78 12.19 17.12
N LYS A 51 1.86 12.04 15.79
CA LYS A 51 2.36 10.85 15.13
C LYS A 51 3.36 11.25 14.04
N ARG A 52 4.52 10.61 14.03
CA ARG A 52 5.52 10.72 12.95
C ARG A 52 5.63 9.39 12.24
N THR A 53 5.64 9.41 10.93
CA THR A 53 5.82 8.24 10.07
C THR A 53 7.00 8.46 9.13
N GLU A 54 7.93 7.51 9.14
CA GLU A 54 9.09 7.45 8.26
C GLU A 54 9.01 6.15 7.48
N SER A 55 8.93 6.24 6.16
CA SER A 55 8.85 5.06 5.30
C SER A 55 10.14 4.87 4.52
N THR A 56 10.48 3.61 4.25
CA THR A 56 11.62 3.28 3.40
C THR A 56 11.28 3.49 1.92
N ALA A 57 12.32 3.66 1.11
CA ALA A 57 12.18 3.63 -0.33
C ALA A 57 11.59 2.28 -0.79
N MET A 58 10.73 2.29 -1.79
CA MET A 58 10.19 1.10 -2.42
C MET A 58 10.87 0.90 -3.76
N MET A 59 11.32 -0.31 -4.06
CA MET A 59 12.00 -0.74 -5.30
C MET A 59 12.11 0.34 -6.40
N GLY A 60 13.22 1.09 -6.43
CA GLY A 60 13.48 2.13 -7.44
C GLY A 60 12.68 3.44 -7.30
N MET A 61 11.71 3.51 -6.41
CA MET A 61 11.03 4.76 -6.05
C MET A 61 11.68 5.39 -4.83
N PRO A 62 11.88 6.71 -4.81
CA PRO A 62 12.41 7.39 -3.63
C PRO A 62 11.49 7.19 -2.42
N ALA A 63 12.08 7.22 -1.22
CA ALA A 63 11.28 7.20 0.00
C ALA A 63 10.28 8.36 0.00
N PRO A 64 9.02 8.13 0.40
CA PRO A 64 8.06 9.21 0.53
C PRO A 64 8.51 10.21 1.60
N PRO A 65 8.04 11.46 1.55
CA PRO A 65 8.33 12.44 2.57
C PRO A 65 7.93 11.94 3.97
N ILE A 66 8.73 12.28 4.98
CA ILE A 66 8.37 12.04 6.37
C ILE A 66 7.09 12.80 6.69
N THR A 67 6.15 12.14 7.34
CA THR A 67 4.86 12.74 7.70
C THR A 67 4.76 12.89 9.21
N ILE A 68 4.43 14.10 9.68
CA ILE A 68 4.14 14.38 11.09
C ILE A 68 2.71 14.87 11.20
N GLU A 69 1.85 14.08 11.81
CA GLU A 69 0.48 14.48 12.14
C GLU A 69 0.46 15.13 13.51
N GLN A 70 0.10 16.41 13.57
CA GLN A 70 -0.11 17.18 14.79
C GLN A 70 -1.62 17.38 14.97
N CYS A 71 -2.26 16.38 15.60
CA CYS A 71 -3.71 16.36 15.76
C CYS A 71 -4.24 17.45 16.69
N ASP A 72 -3.39 17.88 17.63
CA ASP A 72 -3.61 19.05 18.50
C ASP A 72 -3.66 20.38 17.72
N LEU A 73 -2.93 20.46 16.62
CA LEU A 73 -2.85 21.66 15.77
C LEU A 73 -3.64 21.52 14.46
N GLN A 74 -4.37 20.42 14.29
CA GLN A 74 -5.21 20.13 13.10
C GLN A 74 -4.43 20.28 11.79
N ARG A 75 -3.20 19.74 11.74
CA ARG A 75 -2.32 19.84 10.57
C ARG A 75 -1.43 18.62 10.40
N THR A 76 -0.96 18.43 9.17
CA THR A 76 0.11 17.52 8.80
C THR A 76 1.33 18.31 8.33
N ILE A 77 2.51 17.93 8.77
CA ILE A 77 3.77 18.43 8.25
C ILE A 77 4.39 17.31 7.42
N LYS A 78 4.72 17.59 6.16
CA LYS A 78 5.44 16.68 5.28
C LYS A 78 6.86 17.22 5.08
N ILE A 79 7.88 16.37 5.22
CA ILE A 79 9.29 16.79 5.28
C ILE A 79 10.12 15.99 4.28
N ASN A 80 10.93 16.67 3.48
CA ASN A 80 12.01 16.07 2.72
C ASN A 80 13.37 16.43 3.36
N ASN A 81 14.01 15.43 3.98
CA ASN A 81 15.28 15.61 4.69
C ASN A 81 16.46 15.90 3.74
N LYS A 82 16.44 15.36 2.52
CA LYS A 82 17.52 15.58 1.53
C LYS A 82 17.54 17.03 1.07
N LYS A 83 16.37 17.59 0.79
CA LYS A 83 16.22 18.97 0.31
C LYS A 83 16.14 20.00 1.44
N LYS A 84 15.97 19.55 2.69
CA LYS A 84 15.73 20.41 3.87
C LYS A 84 14.54 21.35 3.68
N ILE A 85 13.45 20.82 3.13
CA ILE A 85 12.21 21.56 2.93
C ILE A 85 11.04 20.83 3.60
N TYR A 86 9.99 21.58 3.93
CA TYR A 86 8.76 21.05 4.47
C TYR A 86 7.53 21.73 3.88
N PHE A 87 6.41 21.03 3.94
CA PHE A 87 5.09 21.54 3.53
C PHE A 87 4.12 21.33 4.70
N ILE A 88 3.26 22.31 4.96
CA ILE A 88 2.20 22.22 5.98
C ILE A 88 0.86 22.11 5.29
N GLU A 89 0.16 21.03 5.58
CA GLU A 89 -1.19 20.77 5.12
C GLU A 89 -2.17 20.86 6.30
N PRO A 90 -3.07 21.86 6.33
CA PRO A 90 -4.15 21.90 7.33
C PRO A 90 -5.09 20.72 7.13
N PHE A 91 -5.69 20.22 8.21
CA PHE A 91 -6.74 19.21 8.06
C PHE A 91 -7.91 19.80 7.31
N ALA A 92 -8.36 19.10 6.27
CA ALA A 92 -9.56 19.48 5.55
C ALA A 92 -10.77 19.41 6.48
N LYS A 93 -11.66 20.38 6.37
CA LYS A 93 -12.99 20.29 6.97
C LYS A 93 -13.83 19.37 6.08
N GLU A 94 -14.24 18.26 6.64
CA GLU A 94 -15.08 17.28 5.94
C GLU A 94 -16.54 17.51 6.35
N ASP A 95 -17.44 17.51 5.37
CA ASP A 95 -18.89 17.45 5.62
C ASP A 95 -19.23 15.99 5.93
N VAL A 96 -19.32 15.64 7.22
CA VAL A 96 -19.66 14.29 7.67
C VAL A 96 -21.15 14.21 7.98
N ILE A 97 -21.84 13.27 7.33
CA ILE A 97 -23.25 12.95 7.59
C ILE A 97 -23.26 11.61 8.34
N GLU A 98 -23.72 11.62 9.59
CA GLU A 98 -23.95 10.39 10.33
C GLU A 98 -25.30 9.80 9.88
N GLU A 99 -25.26 8.60 9.28
CA GLU A 99 -26.46 7.88 8.85
C GLU A 99 -26.88 6.87 9.93
N ASP A 100 -27.87 7.22 10.72
CA ASP A 100 -28.51 6.24 11.61
C ASP A 100 -29.35 5.25 10.81
N VAL A 101 -29.18 3.97 11.08
CA VAL A 101 -29.80 2.83 10.36
C VAL A 101 -31.35 2.83 10.41
N LYS A 102 -32.00 3.83 10.98
CA LYS A 102 -33.45 3.85 11.25
C LYS A 102 -34.20 5.14 10.93
N THR A 103 -33.72 6.02 10.09
CA THR A 103 -34.55 7.18 9.72
C THR A 103 -34.88 7.19 8.23
N ALA A 104 -36.20 7.20 7.96
CA ALA A 104 -36.77 7.42 6.66
C ALA A 104 -36.28 8.77 6.05
N PRO A 105 -36.34 8.95 4.73
CA PRO A 105 -35.72 10.09 4.06
C PRO A 105 -36.29 11.42 4.59
N VAL A 106 -35.45 12.16 5.30
CA VAL A 106 -35.74 13.53 5.70
C VAL A 106 -35.77 14.39 4.44
N LYS A 107 -36.90 14.95 4.13
CA LYS A 107 -37.06 15.97 3.09
C LYS A 107 -36.26 17.21 3.51
N THR A 108 -35.04 17.32 3.04
CA THR A 108 -34.21 18.52 3.18
C THR A 108 -34.86 19.66 2.37
N LYS A 109 -35.21 20.72 3.06
CA LYS A 109 -35.61 21.99 2.42
C LYS A 109 -34.44 22.53 1.61
N PRO A 110 -34.65 23.06 0.39
CA PRO A 110 -33.59 23.66 -0.39
C PRO A 110 -32.99 24.85 0.36
N VAL A 111 -31.73 24.78 0.69
CA VAL A 111 -30.96 25.94 1.15
C VAL A 111 -30.69 26.81 -0.07
N THR A 112 -31.26 28.02 -0.06
CA THR A 112 -31.05 29.03 -1.10
C THR A 112 -29.59 29.44 -1.09
N GLN A 113 -28.84 28.97 -2.07
CA GLN A 113 -27.41 29.35 -2.27
C GLN A 113 -27.31 30.73 -2.93
N PRO A 114 -26.36 31.59 -2.54
CA PRO A 114 -26.06 32.80 -3.29
C PRO A 114 -25.53 32.40 -4.70
N LYS A 115 -26.04 33.09 -5.73
CA LYS A 115 -25.59 32.95 -7.12
C LYS A 115 -24.13 33.42 -7.25
N THR A 116 -23.19 32.50 -7.11
CA THR A 116 -21.82 32.65 -7.56
C THR A 116 -21.64 31.86 -8.86
N THR A 117 -20.80 32.39 -9.76
CA THR A 117 -20.43 31.77 -11.04
C THR A 117 -20.22 30.25 -10.89
N PRO A 118 -20.69 29.40 -11.82
CA PRO A 118 -20.54 27.94 -11.66
C PRO A 118 -19.05 27.58 -11.62
N GLU A 119 -18.55 27.21 -10.44
CA GLU A 119 -17.24 26.59 -10.27
C GLU A 119 -17.32 25.21 -10.94
N LYS A 120 -16.32 24.87 -11.78
CA LYS A 120 -16.21 23.54 -12.37
C LYS A 120 -15.90 22.53 -11.27
N GLY A 121 -16.78 21.57 -11.05
CA GLY A 121 -16.60 20.51 -10.09
C GLY A 121 -17.92 19.84 -9.75
N GLY A 122 -17.85 18.65 -9.19
CA GLY A 122 -18.99 17.85 -8.75
C GLY A 122 -18.93 17.50 -7.28
N VAL A 123 -19.67 16.46 -6.91
CA VAL A 123 -19.68 15.92 -5.55
C VAL A 123 -19.16 14.48 -5.59
N ILE A 124 -18.24 14.20 -4.70
CA ILE A 124 -17.72 12.86 -4.47
C ILE A 124 -18.30 12.38 -3.14
N HIS A 125 -19.18 11.39 -3.22
CA HIS A 125 -19.78 10.76 -2.06
C HIS A 125 -18.95 9.56 -1.61
N MET A 126 -18.66 9.50 -0.31
CA MET A 126 -17.94 8.41 0.32
C MET A 126 -18.81 7.81 1.43
N TRP A 127 -19.22 6.56 1.29
CA TRP A 127 -19.96 5.83 2.32
C TRP A 127 -19.03 4.91 3.08
N TYR A 128 -19.04 5.02 4.39
CA TYR A 128 -18.31 4.16 5.31
C TYR A 128 -19.28 3.42 6.22
N ASN A 129 -19.11 2.13 6.35
CA ASN A 129 -19.75 1.37 7.40
C ASN A 129 -18.67 0.77 8.30
N ILE A 130 -18.65 1.14 9.57
CA ILE A 130 -17.66 0.65 10.53
C ILE A 130 -18.33 -0.37 11.44
N THR A 131 -17.94 -1.64 11.30
CA THR A 131 -18.52 -2.74 12.05
C THR A 131 -17.47 -3.37 12.96
N ASP A 132 -17.68 -3.30 14.27
CA ASP A 132 -16.94 -4.10 15.24
C ASP A 132 -17.58 -5.50 15.25
N THR A 133 -16.82 -6.54 14.90
CA THR A 133 -17.34 -7.92 14.81
C THR A 133 -17.60 -8.54 16.17
N GLY A 134 -17.11 -7.94 17.25
CA GLY A 134 -17.13 -8.48 18.61
C GLY A 134 -15.91 -9.34 18.93
N GLU A 135 -15.13 -9.76 17.95
CA GLU A 135 -13.93 -10.55 18.16
C GLU A 135 -12.81 -9.74 18.83
N ARG A 136 -12.08 -10.41 19.73
CA ARG A 136 -10.97 -9.80 20.48
C ARG A 136 -9.76 -10.74 20.47
N LYS A 137 -8.56 -10.16 20.28
CA LYS A 137 -7.30 -10.90 20.26
C LYS A 137 -6.20 -10.13 21.02
N LYS A 138 -5.36 -10.85 21.74
CA LYS A 138 -4.15 -10.25 22.34
C LYS A 138 -3.07 -10.11 21.28
N MET A 139 -2.63 -8.87 21.03
CA MET A 139 -1.60 -8.54 20.07
C MET A 139 -0.72 -7.43 20.64
N ASN A 140 0.59 -7.59 20.62
CA ASN A 140 1.59 -6.61 21.07
C ASN A 140 1.30 -6.00 22.47
N GLY A 141 0.78 -6.82 23.40
CA GLY A 141 0.41 -6.39 24.75
C GLY A 141 -0.96 -5.72 24.88
N PHE A 142 -1.67 -5.48 23.79
CA PHE A 142 -3.02 -4.89 23.79
C PHE A 142 -4.10 -5.93 23.52
N THR A 143 -5.35 -5.58 23.87
CA THR A 143 -6.51 -6.29 23.38
C THR A 143 -7.01 -5.62 22.12
N ALA A 144 -6.69 -6.18 20.99
CA ALA A 144 -7.15 -5.71 19.68
C ALA A 144 -8.60 -6.14 19.44
N ARG A 145 -9.35 -5.27 18.74
CA ARG A 145 -10.69 -5.57 18.24
C ARG A 145 -10.64 -5.77 16.73
N HIS A 146 -11.44 -6.72 16.27
CA HIS A 146 -11.62 -6.97 14.85
C HIS A 146 -12.66 -6.03 14.28
N VAL A 147 -12.29 -5.27 13.26
CA VAL A 147 -13.15 -4.27 12.61
C VAL A 147 -13.16 -4.48 11.11
N TRP A 148 -14.36 -4.55 10.56
CA TRP A 148 -14.60 -4.60 9.13
C TRP A 148 -15.21 -3.29 8.65
N THR A 149 -14.63 -2.71 7.59
CA THR A 149 -15.04 -1.40 7.07
C THR A 149 -15.19 -1.45 5.55
N PRO A 150 -16.39 -1.72 5.02
CA PRO A 150 -16.67 -1.49 3.61
C PRO A 150 -16.82 0.01 3.35
N GLN A 151 -16.15 0.47 2.31
CA GLN A 151 -16.25 1.83 1.82
C GLN A 151 -16.67 1.82 0.37
N LYS A 152 -17.54 2.75 -0.01
CA LYS A 152 -17.97 2.95 -1.40
C LYS A 152 -17.78 4.41 -1.75
N ILE A 153 -17.14 4.68 -2.88
CA ILE A 153 -16.92 6.02 -3.39
C ILE A 153 -17.63 6.13 -4.73
N LYS A 154 -18.43 7.17 -4.89
CA LYS A 154 -19.10 7.50 -6.13
C LYS A 154 -19.04 9.00 -6.38
N SER A 155 -18.76 9.39 -7.60
CA SER A 155 -18.77 10.78 -8.05
C SER A 155 -20.02 11.10 -8.86
N THR A 156 -20.42 12.36 -8.83
CA THR A 156 -21.42 12.87 -9.77
C THR A 156 -20.76 13.04 -11.16
N PRO A 157 -21.56 13.13 -12.25
CA PRO A 157 -21.03 13.30 -13.61
C PRO A 157 -20.16 14.54 -13.80
N GLU A 158 -20.41 15.60 -12.99
CA GLU A 158 -19.70 16.88 -13.02
C GLU A 158 -18.35 16.82 -12.31
N ALA A 159 -18.08 15.75 -11.54
CA ALA A 159 -16.81 15.58 -10.87
C ALA A 159 -15.67 15.46 -11.88
N CYS A 160 -14.57 16.13 -11.59
CA CYS A 160 -13.43 16.23 -12.48
C CYS A 160 -12.19 15.50 -11.96
N THR A 161 -12.11 15.23 -10.64
CA THR A 161 -10.96 14.53 -10.03
C THR A 161 -11.13 13.01 -9.98
N MET A 162 -12.37 12.52 -10.00
CA MET A 162 -12.65 11.08 -9.93
C MET A 162 -13.91 10.77 -10.74
N LYS A 163 -13.81 9.82 -11.67
CA LYS A 163 -14.96 9.37 -12.48
C LYS A 163 -15.36 7.93 -12.20
N ASP A 164 -14.45 7.12 -11.69
CA ASP A 164 -14.69 5.71 -11.44
C ASP A 164 -15.39 5.47 -10.10
N ASN A 165 -16.20 4.43 -10.05
CA ASN A 165 -16.72 3.92 -8.79
C ASN A 165 -15.64 3.08 -8.12
N ILE A 166 -15.38 3.34 -6.84
CA ILE A 166 -14.41 2.60 -6.06
C ILE A 166 -15.12 1.94 -4.88
N VAL A 167 -14.86 0.64 -4.70
CA VAL A 167 -15.25 -0.09 -3.50
C VAL A 167 -13.98 -0.53 -2.79
N ILE A 168 -13.87 -0.19 -1.51
CA ILE A 168 -12.75 -0.60 -0.67
C ILE A 168 -13.32 -1.46 0.46
N LYS A 169 -12.81 -2.67 0.61
CA LYS A 169 -13.12 -3.57 1.72
C LYS A 169 -11.91 -3.63 2.62
N THR A 170 -12.07 -3.19 3.86
CA THR A 170 -10.99 -3.20 4.84
C THR A 170 -11.35 -4.13 5.97
N ASP A 171 -10.47 -5.05 6.29
CA ASP A 171 -10.55 -6.02 7.36
C ASP A 171 -9.30 -5.90 8.22
N GLY A 172 -9.44 -5.72 9.54
CA GLY A 172 -8.26 -5.48 10.35
C GLY A 172 -8.46 -5.59 11.86
N TRP A 173 -7.32 -5.65 12.55
CA TRP A 173 -7.23 -5.65 14.00
C TRP A 173 -6.70 -4.32 14.50
N TYR A 174 -7.48 -3.66 15.35
CA TYR A 174 -7.24 -2.29 15.79
C TYR A 174 -7.17 -2.19 17.31
N ILE A 175 -6.35 -1.26 17.78
CA ILE A 175 -6.23 -0.92 19.20
C ILE A 175 -6.51 0.56 19.42
N ASP A 176 -6.81 0.92 20.67
CA ASP A 176 -6.81 2.31 21.09
C ASP A 176 -5.45 2.62 21.72
N LEU A 177 -4.73 3.57 21.15
CA LEU A 177 -3.53 4.09 21.78
C LEU A 177 -3.93 5.18 22.78
N PRO A 178 -3.59 5.04 24.07
CA PRO A 178 -3.86 6.07 25.04
C PRO A 178 -3.31 7.44 24.61
N GLN A 179 -4.11 8.48 24.80
CA GLN A 179 -3.81 9.87 24.45
C GLN A 179 -3.68 10.19 22.96
N PHE A 180 -3.63 9.21 22.07
CA PHE A 180 -3.65 9.46 20.63
C PHE A 180 -5.11 9.48 20.14
N ASN A 181 -5.67 10.67 20.04
CA ASN A 181 -7.01 10.89 19.51
C ASN A 181 -6.93 11.85 18.34
N CYS A 182 -6.58 11.33 17.18
CA CYS A 182 -6.54 12.08 15.94
C CYS A 182 -7.89 11.96 15.22
N PRO A 183 -8.43 13.03 14.65
CA PRO A 183 -9.61 12.94 13.80
C PRO A 183 -9.39 11.94 12.67
N ILE A 184 -10.35 11.05 12.47
CA ILE A 184 -10.32 10.11 11.34
C ILE A 184 -10.61 10.93 10.09
N ARG A 185 -9.69 10.89 9.14
CA ARG A 185 -9.87 11.47 7.82
C ARG A 185 -10.42 10.41 6.89
N TYR A 186 -11.58 10.67 6.32
CA TYR A 186 -12.23 9.77 5.37
C TYR A 186 -11.87 10.13 3.93
N THR A 187 -11.45 11.36 3.69
CA THR A 187 -10.97 11.78 2.36
C THR A 187 -9.76 10.94 1.96
N PRO A 188 -9.81 10.26 0.82
CA PRO A 188 -8.62 9.62 0.28
C PRO A 188 -7.53 10.68 0.15
N THR A 189 -6.35 10.42 0.68
CA THR A 189 -5.19 11.19 0.29
C THR A 189 -5.11 11.01 -1.22
N THR A 190 -5.41 12.04 -1.98
CA THR A 190 -5.33 11.98 -3.42
C THR A 190 -3.87 11.73 -3.78
N THR A 191 -3.50 10.47 -3.90
CA THR A 191 -2.36 10.10 -4.73
C THR A 191 -2.84 10.40 -6.14
N ALA A 192 -2.82 11.67 -6.52
CA ALA A 192 -2.98 12.06 -7.90
C ALA A 192 -1.94 11.25 -8.67
N SER A 193 -2.42 10.40 -9.57
CA SER A 193 -1.52 9.71 -10.49
C SER A 193 -0.66 10.78 -11.14
N PRO A 194 0.68 10.64 -11.19
CA PRO A 194 1.56 11.65 -11.77
C PRO A 194 1.25 11.99 -13.23
N THR A 195 0.37 11.22 -13.85
CA THR A 195 -0.04 11.33 -15.26
C THR A 195 -1.34 12.10 -15.48
N GLU A 196 -2.16 12.32 -14.46
CA GLU A 196 -3.32 13.19 -14.60
C GLU A 196 -2.92 14.66 -14.35
N LYS A 197 -2.89 15.44 -15.42
CA LYS A 197 -2.84 16.90 -15.33
C LYS A 197 -4.04 17.32 -14.47
N GLN A 198 -3.81 17.66 -13.21
CA GLN A 198 -4.81 18.31 -12.38
C GLN A 198 -5.37 19.47 -13.19
N GLN A 199 -6.66 19.44 -13.48
CA GLN A 199 -7.31 20.60 -14.09
C GLN A 199 -7.30 21.69 -13.01
N PRO A 200 -6.57 22.81 -13.22
CA PRO A 200 -6.33 23.80 -12.16
C PRO A 200 -7.62 24.46 -11.64
N ASP A 201 -8.72 24.29 -12.36
CA ASP A 201 -10.04 24.90 -12.04
C ASP A 201 -11.04 23.89 -11.46
N CYS A 202 -10.61 22.65 -11.15
CA CYS A 202 -11.48 21.62 -10.60
C CYS A 202 -11.63 21.78 -9.09
N LYS A 203 -12.87 21.98 -8.62
CA LYS A 203 -13.22 22.10 -7.19
C LYS A 203 -14.31 21.10 -6.81
N ASP A 204 -13.95 19.82 -6.81
CA ASP A 204 -14.86 18.78 -6.33
C ASP A 204 -15.07 18.89 -4.81
N ARG A 205 -16.29 18.68 -4.37
CA ARG A 205 -16.66 18.65 -2.95
C ARG A 205 -16.79 17.21 -2.49
N TYR A 206 -16.19 16.90 -1.35
CA TYR A 206 -16.28 15.58 -0.72
C TYR A 206 -17.37 15.57 0.34
N VAL A 207 -18.26 14.56 0.29
CA VAL A 207 -19.29 14.33 1.29
C VAL A 207 -19.14 12.93 1.84
N THR A 208 -18.92 12.84 3.13
CA THR A 208 -18.71 11.57 3.84
C THR A 208 -19.97 11.14 4.56
N HIS A 209 -20.45 9.94 4.27
CA HIS A 209 -21.57 9.28 4.92
C HIS A 209 -21.03 8.18 5.81
N ARG A 210 -21.25 8.31 7.12
CA ARG A 210 -20.79 7.34 8.10
C ARG A 210 -21.96 6.56 8.66
N SER A 211 -21.83 5.24 8.71
CA SER A 211 -22.78 4.34 9.34
C SER A 211 -22.06 3.27 10.18
N GLY A 212 -22.82 2.51 10.95
CA GLY A 212 -22.29 1.48 11.84
C GLY A 212 -21.90 2.00 13.22
N LYS A 213 -21.78 1.08 14.18
CA LYS A 213 -21.46 1.37 15.60
C LYS A 213 -19.99 1.10 15.96
N GLY A 214 -19.21 0.67 15.00
CA GLY A 214 -17.79 0.38 15.22
C GLY A 214 -16.96 1.64 15.40
N LYS A 215 -15.78 1.47 15.98
CA LYS A 215 -14.77 2.51 16.13
C LYS A 215 -13.50 2.02 15.47
N LEU A 216 -12.96 2.79 14.53
CA LEU A 216 -11.59 2.61 14.08
C LEU A 216 -10.64 3.04 15.20
N GLY A 217 -9.47 2.46 15.21
CA GLY A 217 -8.39 2.83 16.09
C GLY A 217 -7.08 2.79 15.33
N PHE A 218 -6.01 2.51 16.03
CA PHE A 218 -4.70 2.30 15.42
C PHE A 218 -4.61 0.88 14.86
N PRO A 219 -4.34 0.68 13.55
CA PRO A 219 -4.25 -0.65 12.96
C PRO A 219 -2.97 -1.37 13.37
N LEU A 220 -3.10 -2.61 13.84
CA LEU A 220 -1.98 -3.52 14.02
C LEU A 220 -1.80 -4.44 12.81
N THR A 221 -2.91 -4.91 12.26
CA THR A 221 -2.94 -5.61 10.97
C THR A 221 -4.15 -5.14 10.19
N GLU A 222 -4.02 -5.01 8.89
CA GLU A 222 -5.09 -4.59 8.01
C GLU A 222 -4.92 -5.23 6.64
N THR A 223 -5.98 -5.78 6.09
CA THR A 223 -6.06 -6.17 4.68
C THR A 223 -7.09 -5.29 4.01
N ARG A 224 -6.68 -4.64 2.93
CA ARG A 224 -7.54 -3.74 2.16
C ARG A 224 -7.62 -4.22 0.73
N THR A 225 -8.82 -4.53 0.27
CA THR A 225 -9.12 -4.87 -1.12
C THR A 225 -9.78 -3.69 -1.79
N ILE A 226 -9.18 -3.20 -2.86
CA ILE A 226 -9.67 -2.06 -3.64
C ILE A 226 -10.17 -2.58 -4.98
N ILE A 227 -11.42 -2.28 -5.30
CA ILE A 227 -12.10 -2.67 -6.52
C ILE A 227 -12.49 -1.38 -7.25
N MET A 228 -11.90 -1.16 -8.41
CA MET A 228 -12.19 -0.02 -9.28
C MET A 228 -12.90 -0.49 -10.54
N GLY A 229 -13.90 0.27 -10.98
CA GLY A 229 -14.61 -0.02 -12.21
C GLY A 229 -15.54 1.12 -12.62
N ASP A 230 -15.72 1.25 -13.90
CA ASP A 230 -16.61 2.24 -14.53
C ASP A 230 -18.09 1.86 -14.49
N GLY A 231 -18.44 0.73 -13.84
CA GLY A 231 -19.79 0.15 -13.85
C GLY A 231 -20.10 -0.69 -15.08
N THR A 232 -19.15 -0.83 -16.01
CA THR A 232 -19.18 -1.78 -17.12
C THR A 232 -18.44 -3.07 -16.75
N SER A 233 -18.26 -4.00 -17.67
CA SER A 233 -17.78 -5.36 -17.36
C SER A 233 -16.30 -5.48 -16.92
N LYS A 234 -15.55 -4.38 -16.80
CA LYS A 234 -14.13 -4.40 -16.42
C LYS A 234 -13.95 -3.81 -15.03
N THR A 235 -13.68 -4.66 -14.06
CA THR A 235 -13.24 -4.28 -12.72
C THR A 235 -11.78 -4.65 -12.54
N THR A 236 -11.00 -3.75 -11.94
CA THR A 236 -9.64 -4.03 -11.50
C THR A 236 -9.66 -4.18 -9.98
N GLU A 237 -9.11 -5.28 -9.49
CA GLU A 237 -9.02 -5.56 -8.07
C GLU A 237 -7.55 -5.69 -7.65
N PHE A 238 -7.18 -5.05 -6.56
CA PHE A 238 -5.88 -5.22 -5.95
C PHE A 238 -5.98 -5.17 -4.42
N ALA A 239 -5.12 -5.94 -3.77
CA ALA A 239 -5.08 -6.02 -2.33
C ALA A 239 -3.81 -5.39 -1.77
N THR A 240 -3.95 -4.75 -0.62
CA THR A 240 -2.83 -4.28 0.20
C THR A 240 -2.96 -4.91 1.57
N SER A 241 -1.83 -5.23 2.20
CA SER A 241 -1.80 -5.69 3.57
C SER A 241 -0.86 -4.83 4.41
N LEU A 242 -1.22 -4.61 5.66
CA LEU A 242 -0.41 -3.95 6.68
C LEU A 242 -0.25 -4.90 7.86
N GLU A 243 0.97 -5.00 8.36
CA GLU A 243 1.31 -5.80 9.53
C GLU A 243 2.28 -5.03 10.44
N THR A 244 2.00 -5.03 11.74
CA THR A 244 2.92 -4.48 12.74
C THR A 244 3.95 -5.55 13.11
N LEU A 245 5.21 -5.30 12.74
CA LEU A 245 6.35 -6.19 12.99
C LEU A 245 6.90 -6.03 14.40
N GLU A 246 7.01 -4.78 14.86
CA GLU A 246 7.56 -4.43 16.17
C GLU A 246 6.68 -3.40 16.85
N PHE A 247 6.57 -3.49 18.16
CA PHE A 247 5.84 -2.54 18.98
C PHE A 247 6.58 -2.38 20.32
N SER A 248 7.01 -1.16 20.62
CA SER A 248 7.69 -0.84 21.87
C SER A 248 7.16 0.43 22.51
N THR A 249 7.32 0.52 23.82
CA THR A 249 7.14 1.74 24.58
C THR A 249 8.51 2.28 24.96
N GLU A 250 8.84 3.49 24.52
CA GLU A 250 10.12 4.13 24.83
C GLU A 250 9.94 5.64 24.99
N LYS A 251 10.88 6.28 25.69
CA LYS A 251 10.87 7.74 25.81
C LYS A 251 11.30 8.36 24.49
N LEU A 252 10.39 9.11 23.85
CA LEU A 252 10.64 9.78 22.59
C LEU A 252 11.01 11.25 22.79
N ASP A 253 11.97 11.74 22.00
CA ASP A 253 12.26 13.16 21.93
C ASP A 253 11.08 13.92 21.32
N SER A 254 10.68 15.03 21.95
CA SER A 254 9.60 15.87 21.44
C SER A 254 9.96 16.54 20.10
N MET A 255 11.25 16.77 19.84
CA MET A 255 11.73 17.36 18.61
C MET A 255 11.46 16.48 17.37
N LEU A 256 11.25 15.18 17.54
CA LEU A 256 10.83 14.28 16.47
C LEU A 256 9.50 14.71 15.82
N PHE A 257 8.67 15.44 16.57
CA PHE A 257 7.31 15.83 16.14
C PHE A 257 7.22 17.29 15.73
N GLU A 258 8.36 17.96 15.56
CA GLU A 258 8.47 19.34 15.16
C GLU A 258 9.19 19.48 13.81
N ILE A 259 9.13 20.68 13.22
CA ILE A 259 9.90 21.03 12.03
C ILE A 259 11.39 21.13 12.44
N PRO A 260 12.31 20.41 11.79
CA PRO A 260 13.72 20.50 12.12
C PRO A 260 14.28 21.90 11.84
N LEU A 261 15.24 22.31 12.64
CA LEU A 261 15.90 23.60 12.45
C LEU A 261 16.62 23.68 11.08
N GLY A 262 16.56 24.84 10.44
CA GLY A 262 17.23 25.09 9.15
C GLY A 262 16.47 24.53 7.94
N TYR A 263 15.21 24.13 8.10
CA TYR A 263 14.35 23.73 6.99
C TYR A 263 13.53 24.92 6.49
N THR A 264 13.31 24.96 5.16
CA THR A 264 12.53 26.02 4.50
C THR A 264 11.15 25.51 4.13
N GLN A 265 10.12 26.33 4.35
CA GLN A 265 8.78 25.98 3.94
C GLN A 265 8.62 26.12 2.42
N THR A 266 8.06 25.09 1.77
CA THR A 266 7.55 25.21 0.39
C THR A 266 6.04 25.39 0.40
N MET A 267 5.52 26.05 -0.62
CA MET A 267 4.08 26.22 -0.85
C MET A 267 3.51 25.18 -1.80
N ASN A 268 4.37 24.34 -2.40
CA ASN A 268 3.96 23.28 -3.32
C ASN A 268 4.43 21.92 -2.80
N GLU A 269 3.49 21.03 -2.52
CA GLU A 269 3.78 19.68 -2.03
C GLU A 269 4.65 18.87 -3.01
N ASN A 270 4.52 19.11 -4.32
CA ASN A 270 5.31 18.41 -5.33
C ASN A 270 6.83 18.67 -5.21
N ASP A 271 7.23 19.77 -4.59
CA ASP A 271 8.65 20.08 -4.35
C ASP A 271 9.29 19.08 -3.39
N LEU A 272 8.48 18.42 -2.54
CA LEU A 272 8.93 17.39 -1.60
C LEU A 272 9.32 16.08 -2.29
N GLN A 273 8.82 15.84 -3.50
CA GLN A 273 9.13 14.61 -4.23
C GLN A 273 10.58 14.64 -4.71
N ASP A 274 11.35 13.63 -4.36
CA ASP A 274 12.66 13.43 -4.98
C ASP A 274 12.45 13.03 -6.45
N LYS A 275 13.34 13.54 -7.32
CA LYS A 275 13.29 13.13 -8.71
C LYS A 275 13.59 11.63 -8.79
N PHE A 276 12.83 10.94 -9.62
CA PHE A 276 13.14 9.56 -9.97
C PHE A 276 14.49 9.54 -10.69
N ASP A 277 15.48 8.91 -10.07
CA ASP A 277 16.81 8.76 -10.66
C ASP A 277 16.98 7.31 -11.13
N MET A 278 16.87 7.11 -12.44
CA MET A 278 17.05 5.83 -13.09
C MET A 278 18.45 5.24 -12.81
N SER A 279 19.48 6.08 -12.66
CA SER A 279 20.84 5.65 -12.38
C SER A 279 21.01 5.19 -10.93
N GLU A 280 20.33 5.86 -9.99
CA GLU A 280 20.28 5.44 -8.58
C GLU A 280 19.50 4.13 -8.43
N MET A 281 18.42 3.95 -9.19
CA MET A 281 17.68 2.69 -9.29
C MET A 281 18.59 1.55 -9.80
N MET A 282 19.31 1.79 -10.89
CA MET A 282 20.27 0.81 -11.42
C MET A 282 21.42 0.52 -10.42
N ASN A 283 21.88 1.51 -9.68
CA ASN A 283 22.91 1.35 -8.66
C ASN A 283 22.37 0.65 -7.40
N GLN A 284 21.13 0.88 -7.00
CA GLN A 284 20.46 0.11 -5.95
C GLN A 284 20.20 -1.33 -6.39
N TYR A 285 19.81 -1.54 -7.64
CA TYR A 285 19.73 -2.88 -8.23
C TYR A 285 21.08 -3.59 -8.23
N LYS A 286 22.16 -2.89 -8.63
CA LYS A 286 23.53 -3.44 -8.56
C LYS A 286 23.97 -3.67 -7.11
N LYS A 287 23.67 -2.77 -6.17
CA LYS A 287 23.98 -2.96 -4.75
C LYS A 287 23.14 -4.08 -4.12
N GLN A 288 21.85 -4.18 -4.41
CA GLN A 288 21.06 -5.32 -3.95
C GLN A 288 21.56 -6.64 -4.51
N ASN A 289 22.03 -6.66 -5.76
CA ASN A 289 22.65 -7.86 -6.33
C ASN A 289 24.05 -8.13 -5.79
N THR A 290 24.77 -7.12 -5.27
CA THR A 290 26.06 -7.29 -4.58
C THR A 290 25.90 -7.47 -3.07
N ASP A 291 24.90 -6.85 -2.43
CA ASP A 291 24.59 -7.02 -1.00
C ASP A 291 23.65 -8.21 -0.71
N ASN A 292 22.90 -8.71 -1.71
CA ASN A 292 22.28 -10.04 -1.64
C ASN A 292 23.30 -11.18 -1.51
N GLY A 293 24.59 -10.85 -1.60
CA GLY A 293 25.65 -11.70 -1.04
C GLY A 293 25.72 -11.69 0.48
N LYS A 294 25.01 -10.82 1.22
CA LYS A 294 25.25 -10.70 2.68
C LYS A 294 24.05 -10.40 3.59
N THR A 295 22.79 -10.26 3.18
CA THR A 295 21.73 -10.02 4.20
C THR A 295 20.35 -10.51 3.83
N ASN A 296 19.76 -11.26 4.75
CA ASN A 296 18.44 -11.87 4.79
C ASN A 296 18.16 -12.97 3.77
N THR A 297 19.15 -13.79 3.53
CA THR A 297 18.90 -15.19 3.34
C THR A 297 18.25 -15.72 4.61
N ILE A 298 16.98 -16.16 4.55
CA ILE A 298 16.68 -17.43 5.20
C ILE A 298 17.92 -18.27 4.88
N PRO A 299 18.70 -18.72 5.87
CA PRO A 299 19.94 -19.44 5.57
C PRO A 299 19.64 -20.46 4.51
N ALA A 300 20.46 -20.55 3.47
CA ALA A 300 20.29 -21.52 2.38
C ALA A 300 20.13 -22.95 2.89
N ASP A 301 20.47 -23.18 4.15
CA ASP A 301 20.35 -24.41 4.91
C ASP A 301 18.91 -24.73 5.39
N GLN A 302 17.93 -23.85 5.21
CA GLN A 302 16.56 -24.07 5.69
C GLN A 302 15.54 -24.26 4.57
N LYS A 303 15.85 -25.11 3.60
CA LYS A 303 14.78 -25.76 2.83
C LYS A 303 13.89 -26.53 3.83
N MET A 304 12.62 -26.15 3.91
CA MET A 304 11.69 -26.87 4.79
C MET A 304 11.65 -28.37 4.40
N PRO A 305 11.79 -29.28 5.34
CA PRO A 305 11.70 -30.70 5.04
C PRO A 305 10.39 -31.03 4.32
N GLY A 306 10.47 -31.78 3.21
CA GLY A 306 9.31 -32.19 2.43
C GLY A 306 8.81 -31.16 1.40
N THR A 307 9.49 -30.01 1.27
CA THR A 307 9.16 -29.05 0.18
C THR A 307 10.06 -29.27 -1.05
N ILE A 308 9.48 -29.01 -2.23
CA ILE A 308 10.23 -28.92 -3.49
C ILE A 308 10.70 -27.49 -3.65
N ARG A 309 12.00 -27.26 -3.89
CA ARG A 309 12.53 -25.93 -4.18
C ARG A 309 12.90 -25.78 -5.65
N ILE A 310 12.41 -24.72 -6.30
CA ILE A 310 12.65 -24.39 -7.69
C ILE A 310 13.51 -23.12 -7.79
N GLY A 311 14.67 -23.19 -8.44
CA GLY A 311 15.47 -22.03 -8.82
C GLY A 311 14.97 -21.47 -10.15
N VAL A 312 14.45 -20.25 -10.15
CA VAL A 312 13.90 -19.58 -11.34
C VAL A 312 14.98 -18.70 -11.95
N TYR A 313 15.36 -18.97 -13.19
CA TYR A 313 16.29 -18.11 -13.93
C TYR A 313 15.59 -16.85 -14.44
N GLU A 314 16.39 -15.81 -14.68
CA GLU A 314 15.91 -14.64 -15.39
C GLU A 314 15.44 -15.06 -16.80
N PRO A 315 14.22 -14.70 -17.21
CA PRO A 315 13.70 -15.03 -18.53
C PRO A 315 14.55 -14.45 -19.65
N LYS A 316 14.73 -15.21 -20.73
CA LYS A 316 15.44 -14.79 -21.92
C LYS A 316 14.49 -14.39 -23.06
N GLY A 317 15.02 -13.62 -24.02
CA GLY A 317 14.24 -13.13 -25.14
C GLY A 317 13.53 -11.81 -24.84
N GLY A 318 12.66 -11.39 -25.76
CA GLY A 318 11.88 -10.16 -25.58
C GLY A 318 12.51 -8.90 -26.13
N ASP A 319 13.66 -8.99 -26.82
CA ASP A 319 14.33 -7.90 -27.58
C ASP A 319 14.43 -6.55 -26.83
N GLY A 320 14.62 -6.60 -25.50
CA GLY A 320 14.69 -5.42 -24.65
C GLY A 320 13.35 -4.72 -24.38
N GLN A 321 12.23 -5.31 -24.84
CA GLN A 321 10.89 -4.76 -24.60
C GLN A 321 10.28 -5.21 -23.27
N LEU A 322 10.86 -6.23 -22.63
CA LEU A 322 10.37 -6.83 -21.39
C LEU A 322 11.31 -6.55 -20.23
N GLN A 323 10.74 -6.34 -19.05
CA GLN A 323 11.48 -6.18 -17.79
C GLN A 323 11.75 -7.57 -17.16
N THR A 324 12.68 -8.32 -17.76
CA THR A 324 12.94 -9.72 -17.42
C THR A 324 13.28 -9.98 -15.94
N PRO A 325 13.97 -9.08 -15.19
CA PRO A 325 14.18 -9.29 -13.76
C PRO A 325 12.88 -9.22 -12.94
N LEU A 326 11.91 -8.36 -13.32
CA LEU A 326 10.62 -8.29 -12.65
C LEU A 326 9.77 -9.53 -12.97
N LEU A 327 9.83 -10.02 -14.20
CA LEU A 327 9.14 -11.23 -14.63
C LEU A 327 9.72 -12.48 -13.95
N GLN A 328 11.01 -12.52 -13.68
CA GLN A 328 11.64 -13.57 -12.85
C GLN A 328 11.05 -13.63 -11.45
N GLN A 329 10.95 -12.47 -10.78
CA GLN A 329 10.39 -12.40 -9.44
C GLN A 329 8.90 -12.73 -9.42
N HIS A 330 8.17 -12.26 -10.44
CA HIS A 330 6.75 -12.59 -10.62
C HIS A 330 6.56 -14.11 -10.72
N LEU A 331 7.31 -14.77 -11.61
CA LEU A 331 7.24 -16.22 -11.80
C LEU A 331 7.64 -16.99 -10.52
N ALA A 332 8.71 -16.57 -9.84
CA ALA A 332 9.10 -17.17 -8.57
C ALA A 332 8.01 -17.03 -7.49
N THR A 333 7.27 -15.94 -7.50
CA THR A 333 6.14 -15.72 -6.57
C THR A 333 4.94 -16.58 -6.93
N SER A 334 4.58 -16.67 -8.22
CA SER A 334 3.44 -17.46 -8.71
C SER A 334 3.60 -18.97 -8.51
N LEU A 335 4.84 -19.45 -8.39
CA LEU A 335 5.14 -20.88 -8.14
C LEU A 335 5.07 -21.27 -6.66
N LYS A 336 5.03 -20.32 -5.73
CA LYS A 336 5.02 -20.63 -4.29
C LYS A 336 3.66 -21.14 -3.82
N ASN A 337 3.71 -22.24 -3.07
CA ASN A 337 2.55 -22.77 -2.35
C ASN A 337 3.02 -23.51 -1.07
N GLY A 338 2.13 -24.21 -0.37
CA GLY A 338 2.46 -24.92 0.87
C GLY A 338 3.50 -26.04 0.73
N THR A 339 3.73 -26.58 -0.48
CA THR A 339 4.66 -27.70 -0.76
C THR A 339 5.79 -27.32 -1.71
N ILE A 340 5.68 -26.21 -2.40
CA ILE A 340 6.67 -25.72 -3.38
C ILE A 340 7.16 -24.34 -2.94
N ASP A 341 8.48 -24.21 -2.80
CA ASP A 341 9.20 -22.97 -2.62
C ASP A 341 9.93 -22.62 -3.93
N ALA A 342 9.91 -21.36 -4.35
CA ALA A 342 10.58 -20.92 -5.55
C ALA A 342 11.38 -19.64 -5.27
N ILE A 343 12.59 -19.59 -5.78
CA ILE A 343 13.54 -18.49 -5.56
C ILE A 343 14.17 -18.05 -6.88
N ALA A 344 14.42 -16.76 -7.03
CA ALA A 344 15.19 -16.25 -8.16
C ALA A 344 16.66 -16.64 -8.00
N VAL A 345 17.29 -17.17 -9.07
CA VAL A 345 18.68 -17.56 -9.12
C VAL A 345 19.33 -17.02 -10.39
N SER A 346 20.63 -16.72 -10.34
CA SER A 346 21.37 -16.19 -11.48
C SER A 346 22.13 -17.28 -12.27
N SER A 347 22.38 -18.41 -11.63
CA SER A 347 23.15 -19.51 -12.23
C SER A 347 22.75 -20.87 -11.65
N GLU A 348 23.21 -21.96 -12.31
CA GLU A 348 23.05 -23.31 -11.79
C GLU A 348 23.82 -23.49 -10.49
N GLU A 349 24.98 -22.83 -10.33
CA GLU A 349 25.78 -22.86 -9.11
C GLU A 349 24.99 -22.26 -7.93
N ASP A 350 24.27 -21.12 -8.16
CA ASP A 350 23.38 -20.54 -7.17
C ASP A 350 22.23 -21.49 -6.82
N ALA A 351 21.63 -22.13 -7.82
CA ALA A 351 20.55 -23.09 -7.59
C ALA A 351 21.03 -24.28 -6.72
N ARG A 352 22.25 -24.79 -6.94
CA ARG A 352 22.84 -25.83 -6.11
C ARG A 352 23.16 -25.35 -4.70
N LYS A 353 23.71 -24.13 -4.57
CA LYS A 353 23.99 -23.49 -3.28
C LYS A 353 22.74 -23.32 -2.43
N TYR A 354 21.59 -23.04 -3.06
CA TYR A 354 20.31 -22.88 -2.38
C TYR A 354 19.50 -24.18 -2.27
N ASN A 355 20.12 -25.34 -2.51
CA ASN A 355 19.50 -26.67 -2.42
C ASN A 355 18.19 -26.77 -3.24
N CYS A 356 18.17 -26.23 -4.46
CA CYS A 356 17.07 -26.39 -5.38
C CYS A 356 17.00 -27.84 -5.89
N ASP A 357 15.78 -28.37 -6.04
CA ASP A 357 15.54 -29.68 -6.67
C ASP A 357 15.44 -29.54 -8.18
N TYR A 358 14.91 -28.39 -8.62
CA TYR A 358 14.70 -28.06 -10.01
C TYR A 358 15.19 -26.65 -10.33
N THR A 359 15.50 -26.43 -11.60
CA THR A 359 15.66 -25.08 -12.18
C THR A 359 14.60 -24.87 -13.22
N LEU A 360 14.12 -23.63 -13.35
CA LEU A 360 13.13 -23.22 -14.33
C LEU A 360 13.71 -22.11 -15.21
N ALA A 361 13.89 -22.42 -16.48
CA ALA A 361 14.24 -21.48 -17.52
C ALA A 361 12.98 -21.04 -18.28
N THR A 362 12.93 -19.78 -18.68
CA THR A 362 11.88 -19.23 -19.52
C THR A 362 12.48 -18.54 -20.73
N ASP A 363 11.98 -18.89 -21.92
CA ASP A 363 12.35 -18.26 -23.18
C ASP A 363 11.10 -17.62 -23.81
N PHE A 364 11.10 -16.31 -23.99
CA PHE A 364 10.09 -15.60 -24.75
C PHE A 364 10.38 -15.75 -26.25
N VAL A 365 9.62 -16.64 -26.90
CA VAL A 365 9.87 -17.03 -28.29
C VAL A 365 9.34 -16.00 -29.28
N LYS A 366 8.28 -15.31 -28.93
CA LYS A 366 7.59 -14.38 -29.84
C LYS A 366 6.83 -13.30 -29.13
N ILE A 367 7.07 -12.06 -29.55
CA ILE A 367 6.28 -10.90 -29.14
C ILE A 367 5.63 -10.32 -30.38
N LYS A 368 4.31 -10.34 -30.42
CA LYS A 368 3.51 -9.69 -31.47
C LYS A 368 2.79 -8.51 -30.88
N SER A 369 3.03 -7.31 -31.40
CA SER A 369 2.18 -6.16 -31.17
C SER A 369 1.13 -6.09 -32.30
N GLY A 370 -0.15 -6.09 -31.94
CA GLY A 370 -1.25 -5.90 -32.88
C GLY A 370 -1.81 -4.49 -32.70
N SER A 371 -1.75 -3.65 -33.74
CA SER A 371 -2.62 -2.47 -33.77
C SER A 371 -4.04 -2.94 -34.15
N LYS A 372 -5.06 -2.55 -33.37
CA LYS A 372 -6.44 -2.76 -33.76
C LYS A 372 -6.68 -1.92 -35.02
N VAL A 373 -6.68 -2.58 -36.17
CA VAL A 373 -7.07 -1.99 -37.46
C VAL A 373 -8.53 -1.57 -37.36
N GLY A 374 -8.76 -0.34 -37.09
CA GLY A 374 -10.05 0.35 -36.87
C GLY A 374 -9.85 1.73 -36.27
N GLY A 375 -8.62 2.03 -35.84
CA GLY A 375 -8.25 3.26 -35.12
C GLY A 375 -7.64 4.39 -35.97
N LEU A 376 -7.62 4.29 -37.29
CA LEU A 376 -7.01 5.35 -38.13
C LEU A 376 -7.71 6.72 -37.97
N LEU A 377 -8.95 6.72 -37.50
CA LEU A 377 -9.71 7.96 -37.23
C LEU A 377 -9.62 8.41 -35.75
N LYS A 378 -9.07 7.59 -34.79
CA LYS A 378 -8.85 7.96 -33.40
C LYS A 378 -7.41 8.36 -33.09
N ALA A 379 -6.46 8.01 -33.92
CA ALA A 379 -5.04 8.31 -33.75
C ALA A 379 -4.71 9.81 -33.84
N ILE A 380 -5.63 10.65 -34.30
CA ILE A 380 -5.43 12.11 -34.40
C ILE A 380 -5.78 12.83 -33.08
N LYS A 381 -6.36 12.15 -32.09
CA LYS A 381 -6.82 12.78 -30.83
C LYS A 381 -6.15 12.33 -29.54
N ASN A 382 -5.36 11.26 -29.53
CA ASN A 382 -4.70 10.78 -28.30
C ASN A 382 -3.19 10.68 -28.50
N THR A 383 -2.47 11.50 -27.76
CA THR A 383 -1.01 11.59 -27.75
C THR A 383 -0.34 10.50 -26.86
N ASP A 384 -1.01 9.40 -26.54
CA ASP A 384 -0.42 8.26 -25.83
C ASP A 384 -0.15 7.12 -26.82
N PRO A 385 1.14 6.87 -27.19
CA PRO A 385 1.51 5.81 -28.13
C PRO A 385 1.21 4.40 -27.58
N ASN A 386 0.90 4.24 -26.28
CA ASN A 386 0.63 2.94 -25.64
C ASN A 386 -0.87 2.61 -25.53
N ALA A 387 -1.76 3.55 -25.81
CA ALA A 387 -3.21 3.38 -25.56
C ALA A 387 -3.95 2.48 -26.58
N ALA A 388 -3.28 1.91 -27.60
CA ALA A 388 -3.92 1.13 -28.66
C ALA A 388 -3.20 -0.18 -29.05
N SER A 389 -2.22 -0.62 -28.27
CA SER A 389 -1.45 -1.83 -28.59
C SER A 389 -1.99 -3.03 -27.83
N SER A 390 -2.29 -4.13 -28.55
CA SER A 390 -2.49 -5.44 -27.92
C SER A 390 -1.23 -6.25 -28.12
N PHE A 391 -0.75 -6.88 -27.03
CA PHE A 391 0.41 -7.75 -27.11
C PHE A 391 -0.03 -9.22 -27.01
N ASN A 392 0.60 -10.05 -27.83
CA ASN A 392 0.50 -11.50 -27.76
C ASN A 392 1.92 -12.05 -27.61
N ILE A 393 2.20 -12.67 -26.46
CA ILE A 393 3.52 -13.17 -26.10
C ILE A 393 3.46 -14.69 -25.97
N GLU A 394 4.34 -15.38 -26.69
CA GLU A 394 4.53 -16.81 -26.61
C GLU A 394 5.80 -17.09 -25.80
N ALA A 395 5.71 -17.94 -24.78
CA ALA A 395 6.85 -18.33 -23.94
C ALA A 395 6.92 -19.86 -23.78
N THR A 396 8.15 -20.38 -23.69
CA THR A 396 8.45 -21.75 -23.32
C THR A 396 9.05 -21.76 -21.93
N LEU A 397 8.48 -22.52 -21.00
CA LEU A 397 9.01 -22.73 -19.67
C LEU A 397 9.62 -24.14 -19.63
N THR A 398 10.90 -24.27 -19.24
CA THR A 398 11.60 -25.54 -19.15
C THR A 398 12.00 -25.82 -17.71
N LEU A 399 11.34 -26.81 -17.09
CA LEU A 399 11.67 -27.29 -15.75
C LEU A 399 12.66 -28.44 -15.83
N ILE A 400 13.84 -28.23 -15.27
CA ILE A 400 14.96 -29.18 -15.32
C ILE A 400 15.23 -29.68 -13.91
N LYS A 401 15.36 -30.99 -13.75
CA LYS A 401 15.76 -31.59 -12.49
C LYS A 401 17.27 -31.38 -12.27
N LEU A 402 17.63 -30.75 -11.16
CA LEU A 402 19.02 -30.31 -10.93
C LEU A 402 19.99 -31.48 -10.67
N ALA A 403 19.44 -32.63 -10.20
CA ALA A 403 20.26 -33.80 -9.86
C ALA A 403 20.87 -34.51 -11.08
N ASP A 404 20.16 -34.56 -12.21
CA ASP A 404 20.52 -35.33 -13.39
C ASP A 404 20.41 -34.54 -14.70
N GLY A 405 19.99 -33.27 -14.65
CA GLY A 405 19.82 -32.42 -15.83
C GLY A 405 18.66 -32.80 -16.74
N SER A 406 17.78 -33.71 -16.32
CA SER A 406 16.65 -34.14 -17.14
C SER A 406 15.55 -33.09 -17.18
N VAL A 407 14.96 -32.90 -18.37
CA VAL A 407 13.78 -32.05 -18.53
C VAL A 407 12.58 -32.76 -17.97
N ARG A 408 11.96 -32.19 -16.93
CA ARG A 408 10.76 -32.73 -16.28
C ARG A 408 9.49 -32.29 -16.96
N LEU A 409 9.40 -31.00 -17.32
CA LEU A 409 8.23 -30.36 -17.94
C LEU A 409 8.72 -29.28 -18.90
N GLN A 410 8.00 -29.10 -20.02
CA GLN A 410 8.31 -28.03 -20.97
C GLN A 410 7.03 -27.47 -21.61
N PRO A 411 6.17 -26.78 -20.83
CA PRO A 411 4.98 -26.16 -21.36
C PRO A 411 5.28 -24.96 -22.24
N ASN A 412 4.50 -24.81 -23.33
CA ASN A 412 4.42 -23.61 -24.13
C ASN A 412 3.14 -22.85 -23.74
N VAL A 413 3.27 -21.57 -23.49
CA VAL A 413 2.18 -20.71 -23.02
C VAL A 413 2.07 -19.45 -23.86
N THR A 414 0.89 -18.86 -23.85
CA THR A 414 0.61 -17.63 -24.61
C THR A 414 -0.18 -16.66 -23.75
N GLY A 415 0.37 -15.47 -23.54
CA GLY A 415 -0.30 -14.37 -22.86
C GLY A 415 -0.81 -13.33 -23.86
N LYS A 416 -2.07 -12.93 -23.73
CA LYS A 416 -2.66 -11.82 -24.48
C LYS A 416 -3.10 -10.73 -23.52
N TYR A 417 -2.69 -9.50 -23.82
CA TYR A 417 -3.08 -8.33 -23.01
C TYR A 417 -3.20 -7.08 -23.87
N ASP A 418 -4.23 -6.28 -23.60
CA ASP A 418 -4.40 -4.96 -24.22
C ASP A 418 -3.73 -3.93 -23.29
N GLY A 419 -2.54 -3.43 -23.64
CA GLY A 419 -1.77 -2.51 -22.82
C GLY A 419 -0.26 -2.68 -23.01
N LYS A 420 0.46 -3.08 -21.98
CA LYS A 420 1.93 -3.25 -22.02
C LYS A 420 2.36 -4.68 -22.36
N ALA A 421 3.54 -4.80 -22.92
CA ALA A 421 4.14 -6.11 -23.24
C ALA A 421 4.39 -6.93 -21.95
N ASP A 422 4.84 -6.28 -20.86
CA ASP A 422 5.08 -6.93 -19.56
C ASP A 422 3.82 -7.56 -18.97
N ASP A 423 2.64 -6.93 -19.15
CA ASP A 423 1.37 -7.49 -18.65
C ASP A 423 0.98 -8.76 -19.41
N ALA A 424 1.22 -8.77 -20.73
CA ALA A 424 1.02 -9.97 -21.54
C ALA A 424 2.01 -11.09 -21.19
N ALA A 425 3.27 -10.73 -20.89
CA ALA A 425 4.29 -11.67 -20.42
C ALA A 425 3.93 -12.25 -19.05
N SER A 426 3.54 -11.42 -18.09
CA SER A 426 3.09 -11.87 -16.76
C SER A 426 1.95 -12.86 -16.84
N LYS A 427 0.96 -12.59 -17.71
CA LYS A 427 -0.16 -13.52 -17.93
C LYS A 427 0.29 -14.87 -18.50
N ALA A 428 1.25 -14.87 -19.46
CA ALA A 428 1.82 -16.11 -19.97
C ALA A 428 2.55 -16.89 -18.86
N LEU A 429 3.29 -16.18 -17.99
CA LEU A 429 3.99 -16.80 -16.86
C LEU A 429 3.03 -17.36 -15.79
N ASP A 430 1.91 -16.70 -15.54
CA ASP A 430 0.87 -17.21 -14.62
C ASP A 430 0.28 -18.52 -15.14
N ASP A 431 -0.11 -18.56 -16.40
CA ASP A 431 -0.62 -19.80 -17.04
C ASP A 431 0.47 -20.90 -17.03
N GLY A 432 1.73 -20.54 -17.27
CA GLY A 432 2.86 -21.45 -17.20
C GLY A 432 3.13 -21.99 -15.80
N SER A 433 3.05 -21.12 -14.78
CA SER A 433 3.23 -21.50 -13.39
C SER A 433 2.21 -22.55 -12.95
N LEU A 434 0.95 -22.40 -13.34
CA LEU A 434 -0.11 -23.37 -13.07
C LEU A 434 0.18 -24.74 -13.71
N LEU A 435 0.70 -24.77 -14.94
CA LEU A 435 1.08 -26.02 -15.60
C LEU A 435 2.25 -26.71 -14.90
N ILE A 436 3.27 -25.96 -14.46
CA ILE A 436 4.39 -26.46 -13.68
C ILE A 436 3.90 -27.02 -12.34
N LEU A 437 3.07 -26.27 -11.59
CA LEU A 437 2.54 -26.70 -10.30
C LEU A 437 1.69 -27.94 -10.40
N ASN A 438 0.91 -28.09 -11.46
CA ASN A 438 0.09 -29.28 -11.69
C ASN A 438 0.92 -30.51 -12.10
N GLY A 439 2.02 -30.32 -12.81
CA GLY A 439 2.92 -31.39 -13.24
C GLY A 439 3.91 -31.86 -12.14
N LEU A 440 3.97 -31.14 -11.01
CA LEU A 440 4.77 -31.51 -9.84
C LEU A 440 3.93 -32.16 -8.71
N LYS A 441 2.61 -32.20 -8.85
CA LYS A 441 1.74 -32.99 -7.98
C LYS A 441 1.83 -34.45 -8.38
#